data_a52cd689d47a311d92132626f2cade0b
#
_entry.id   a52cd689d47a311d92132626f2cade0b
#
_cell.length_a   1.000
_cell.length_b   1.000
_cell.length_c   1.000
_cell.angle_alpha   90.00
_cell.angle_beta   90.00
_cell.angle_gamma   90.00
#
_symmetry.space_group_name_H-M   'P 1'
#
loop_
_entity.id
_entity.type
_entity.pdbx_description
1 polymer ?
#
loop_
_entity_poly.entity_id
_entity_poly.type
_entity_poly.pdbx_seq_one_letter_code
_entity_poly.pdbx_strand_id
1 'polypeptide(L)'
;MRKADRLFEIIQILRRSKKPVTADAMAAELETSKRSVYRDIAALLAQRVPIRGEAGIGYVLDKGLDMPPLMLTTDEIEAAVLGAQWVINRGDPQLSKAA
;
A
#
# COMPACT_ATOMS: atom_id res chain seq x y z
N MET A 1 7.66 17.21 0.25
CA MET A 1 7.29 15.85 0.74
C MET A 1 8.29 14.84 0.19
N ARG A 2 8.75 13.95 1.02
CA ARG A 2 9.66 12.92 0.58
C ARG A 2 8.94 11.92 -0.31
N LYS A 3 9.70 11.27 -1.18
CA LYS A 3 9.12 10.28 -2.08
C LYS A 3 8.40 9.17 -1.31
N ALA A 4 9.03 8.66 -0.26
CA ALA A 4 8.40 7.60 0.53
C ALA A 4 7.08 8.04 1.15
N ASP A 5 7.04 9.26 1.65
CA ASP A 5 5.81 9.81 2.22
C ASP A 5 4.74 9.96 1.14
N ARG A 6 5.15 10.36 -0.04
CA ARG A 6 4.22 10.55 -1.15
C ARG A 6 3.66 9.21 -1.62
N LEU A 7 4.50 8.18 -1.69
CA LEU A 7 4.03 6.84 -2.05
C LEU A 7 3.00 6.34 -1.05
N PHE A 8 3.27 6.54 0.22
CA PHE A 8 2.34 6.16 1.27
C PHE A 8 1.02 6.90 1.14
N GLU A 9 1.09 8.20 0.89
CA GLU A 9 -0.11 9.01 0.75
C GLU A 9 -0.95 8.58 -0.45
N ILE A 10 -0.31 8.22 -1.54
CA ILE A 10 -1.03 7.73 -2.70
C ILE A 10 -1.81 6.47 -2.35
N ILE A 11 -1.18 5.56 -1.63
CA ILE A 11 -1.86 4.35 -1.20
C ILE A 11 -3.06 4.71 -0.31
N GLN A 12 -2.89 5.65 0.59
CA GLN A 12 -3.99 6.05 1.47
C GLN A 12 -5.14 6.69 0.68
N ILE A 13 -4.81 7.51 -0.29
CA ILE A 13 -5.83 8.12 -1.14
C ILE A 13 -6.63 7.04 -1.87
N LEU A 14 -5.95 6.10 -2.47
CA LEU A 14 -6.61 5.03 -3.21
C LEU A 14 -7.39 4.11 -2.27
N ARG A 15 -6.87 3.90 -1.09
CA ARG A 15 -7.49 3.00 -0.13
C ARG A 15 -8.83 3.52 0.38
N ARG A 16 -8.91 4.82 0.64
CA ARG A 16 -10.14 5.40 1.16
C ARG A 16 -11.15 5.72 0.06
N SER A 17 -10.71 5.71 -1.19
CA SER A 17 -11.58 6.09 -2.31
C SER A 17 -12.35 4.90 -2.82
N LYS A 18 -13.62 5.12 -3.11
CA LYS A 18 -14.48 4.08 -3.68
C LYS A 18 -14.56 4.16 -5.18
N LYS A 19 -14.13 5.27 -5.73
CA LYS A 19 -14.14 5.51 -7.17
C LYS A 19 -12.72 5.70 -7.64
N PRO A 20 -12.46 5.50 -8.92
CA PRO A 20 -11.12 5.76 -9.45
C PRO A 20 -10.70 7.19 -9.18
N VAL A 21 -9.43 7.35 -8.84
CA VAL A 21 -8.85 8.65 -8.56
C VAL A 21 -7.86 8.97 -9.66
N THR A 22 -8.02 10.11 -10.29
CA THR A 22 -7.15 10.49 -11.39
C THR A 22 -5.80 10.99 -10.86
N ALA A 23 -4.79 10.94 -11.73
CA ALA A 23 -3.50 11.50 -11.37
C ALA A 23 -3.61 12.99 -11.10
N ASP A 24 -4.50 13.68 -11.82
CA ASP A 24 -4.74 15.10 -11.56
C ASP A 24 -5.23 15.35 -10.15
N ALA A 25 -6.17 14.54 -9.70
CA ALA A 25 -6.73 14.70 -8.37
C ALA A 25 -5.67 14.42 -7.30
N MET A 26 -4.88 13.38 -7.52
CA MET A 26 -3.82 13.07 -6.58
C MET A 26 -2.73 14.14 -6.56
N ALA A 27 -2.38 14.64 -7.74
CA ALA A 27 -1.37 15.69 -7.84
C ALA A 27 -1.83 16.94 -7.09
N ALA A 28 -3.09 17.29 -7.23
CA ALA A 28 -3.64 18.44 -6.53
C ALA A 28 -3.62 18.24 -5.01
N GLU A 29 -4.02 17.07 -4.57
CA GLU A 29 -4.06 16.79 -3.14
C GLU A 29 -2.66 16.74 -2.53
N LEU A 30 -1.70 16.21 -3.27
CA LEU A 30 -0.32 16.06 -2.80
C LEU A 30 0.55 17.26 -3.13
N GLU A 31 -0.02 18.24 -3.82
CA GLU A 31 0.70 19.44 -4.21
C GLU A 31 1.96 19.11 -5.00
N THR A 32 1.81 18.21 -5.95
CA THR A 32 2.91 17.80 -6.81
C THR A 32 2.41 17.74 -8.26
N SER A 33 3.30 17.40 -9.18
CA SER A 33 2.93 17.32 -10.58
C SER A 33 2.30 15.98 -10.93
N LYS A 34 1.51 15.94 -11.99
CA LYS A 34 1.00 14.69 -12.51
C LYS A 34 2.12 13.73 -12.85
N ARG A 35 3.19 14.28 -13.41
CA ARG A 35 4.34 13.47 -13.78
C ARG A 35 4.91 12.74 -12.56
N SER A 36 5.00 13.43 -11.44
CA SER A 36 5.47 12.81 -10.21
C SER A 36 4.52 11.71 -9.77
N VAL A 37 3.21 11.95 -9.89
CA VAL A 37 2.22 10.94 -9.52
C VAL A 37 2.36 9.71 -10.40
N TYR A 38 2.51 9.90 -11.72
CA TYR A 38 2.68 8.75 -12.61
C TYR A 38 3.94 7.95 -12.27
N ARG A 39 5.03 8.64 -11.97
CA ARG A 39 6.25 7.95 -11.57
C ARG A 39 6.07 7.20 -10.27
N ASP A 40 5.36 7.81 -9.34
CA ASP A 40 5.13 7.17 -8.05
C ASP A 40 4.24 5.93 -8.20
N ILE A 41 3.23 6.03 -9.06
CA ILE A 41 2.39 4.87 -9.33
C ILE A 41 3.20 3.75 -9.97
N ALA A 42 4.08 4.10 -10.90
CA ALA A 42 4.95 3.10 -11.50
C ALA A 42 5.85 2.44 -10.45
N ALA A 43 6.36 3.23 -9.52
CA ALA A 43 7.18 2.69 -8.45
C ALA A 43 6.38 1.73 -7.55
N LEU A 44 5.14 2.09 -7.25
CA LEU A 44 4.28 1.24 -6.45
C LEU A 44 3.95 -0.06 -7.18
N LEU A 45 3.69 0.03 -8.48
CA LEU A 45 3.44 -1.15 -9.28
C LEU A 45 4.66 -2.06 -9.32
N ALA A 46 5.85 -1.47 -9.37
CA ALA A 46 7.08 -2.25 -9.34
C ALA A 46 7.24 -2.99 -8.01
N GLN A 47 6.65 -2.47 -6.96
CA GLN A 47 6.66 -3.12 -5.65
C GLN A 47 5.46 -4.04 -5.47
N ARG A 48 4.74 -4.30 -6.56
CA ARG A 48 3.59 -5.21 -6.57
C ARG A 48 2.40 -4.73 -5.76
N VAL A 49 2.29 -3.43 -5.60
CA VAL A 49 1.09 -2.86 -5.02
C VAL A 49 -0.02 -3.01 -6.07
N PRO A 50 -1.16 -3.59 -5.71
CA PRO A 50 -2.18 -3.91 -6.71
C PRO A 50 -3.00 -2.69 -7.09
N ILE A 51 -2.41 -1.82 -7.88
CA ILE A 51 -3.08 -0.65 -8.41
C ILE A 51 -3.53 -0.96 -9.83
N ARG A 52 -4.80 -0.67 -10.12
CA ARG A 52 -5.33 -0.81 -11.47
C ARG A 52 -5.83 0.53 -11.97
N GLY A 53 -5.83 0.67 -13.28
CA GLY A 53 -6.32 1.88 -13.89
C GLY A 53 -5.37 2.38 -14.95
N GLU A 54 -5.70 3.55 -15.46
CA GLU A 54 -4.89 4.18 -16.48
C GLU A 54 -5.06 5.68 -16.46
N ALA A 55 -4.12 6.34 -17.09
CA ALA A 55 -4.14 7.80 -17.17
C ALA A 55 -5.45 8.27 -17.80
N GLY A 56 -6.03 9.31 -17.24
CA GLY A 56 -7.24 9.90 -17.76
C GLY A 56 -8.51 9.30 -17.20
N ILE A 57 -8.48 8.03 -16.81
CA ILE A 57 -9.66 7.36 -16.26
C ILE A 57 -9.58 7.34 -14.75
N GLY A 58 -8.39 7.07 -14.23
CA GLY A 58 -8.18 7.02 -12.81
C GLY A 58 -7.64 5.69 -12.35
N TYR A 59 -7.25 5.66 -11.09
CA TYR A 59 -6.61 4.51 -10.48
C TYR A 59 -7.38 4.04 -9.28
N VAL A 60 -7.36 2.74 -9.05
CA VAL A 60 -7.99 2.14 -7.89
C VAL A 60 -7.02 1.15 -7.28
N LEU A 61 -7.14 0.98 -5.99
CA LEU A 61 -6.40 -0.08 -5.31
C LEU A 61 -7.26 -1.32 -5.35
N ASP A 62 -6.73 -2.37 -5.92
CA ASP A 62 -7.47 -3.62 -6.05
C ASP A 62 -7.46 -4.36 -4.73
N LYS A 63 -8.58 -4.35 -4.06
CA LYS A 63 -8.68 -5.00 -2.74
C LYS A 63 -9.21 -6.41 -2.81
N GLY A 64 -9.90 -6.71 -3.89
CA GLY A 64 -10.62 -7.97 -3.95
C GLY A 64 -9.75 -9.18 -4.16
N LEU A 65 -8.61 -8.96 -4.75
CA LEU A 65 -7.70 -10.05 -5.06
C LEU A 65 -6.68 -10.29 -3.99
N ASP A 66 -6.62 -9.41 -3.05
CA ASP A 66 -5.60 -9.53 -2.03
C ASP A 66 -5.87 -10.78 -1.23
N MET A 67 -4.84 -11.49 -1.02
CA MET A 67 -4.94 -12.67 -0.21
C MET A 67 -5.30 -12.26 1.19
N PRO A 68 -6.07 -13.06 1.87
CA PRO A 68 -6.41 -12.76 3.25
C PRO A 68 -5.24 -12.30 4.09
N PRO A 69 -4.07 -12.91 4.01
CA PRO A 69 -2.95 -12.44 4.80
C PRO A 69 -2.54 -11.02 4.46
N LEU A 70 -2.74 -10.62 3.23
CA LEU A 70 -2.42 -9.27 2.82
C LEU A 70 -3.56 -8.32 3.09
N MET A 71 -4.71 -8.87 3.37
CA MET A 71 -5.89 -8.09 3.70
C MET A 71 -6.06 -7.92 5.18
N LEU A 72 -5.06 -8.30 5.93
CA LEU A 72 -5.12 -8.11 7.36
C LEU A 72 -5.29 -6.64 7.70
N THR A 73 -6.04 -6.37 8.72
CA THR A 73 -6.12 -5.02 9.25
C THR A 73 -4.77 -4.66 9.85
N THR A 74 -4.59 -3.39 10.10
CA THR A 74 -3.36 -2.96 10.75
C THR A 74 -3.13 -3.72 12.04
N ASP A 75 -4.19 -3.90 12.82
CA ASP A 75 -4.09 -4.62 14.08
C ASP A 75 -3.70 -6.08 13.87
N GLU A 76 -4.26 -6.69 12.84
CA GLU A 76 -3.93 -8.08 12.54
C GLU A 76 -2.50 -8.22 12.07
N ILE A 77 -2.03 -7.28 11.26
CA ILE A 77 -0.65 -7.28 10.81
C ILE A 77 0.27 -7.09 11.99
N GLU A 78 -0.04 -6.16 12.86
CA GLU A 78 0.75 -5.96 14.05
C GLU A 78 0.79 -7.19 14.92
N ALA A 79 -0.34 -7.83 15.09
CA ALA A 79 -0.41 -9.03 15.89
C ALA A 79 0.46 -10.13 15.29
N ALA A 80 0.41 -10.29 13.97
CA ALA A 80 1.21 -11.28 13.29
C ALA A 80 2.70 -10.98 13.47
N VAL A 81 3.09 -9.73 13.28
CA VAL A 81 4.47 -9.32 13.43
C VAL A 81 4.93 -9.46 14.88
N LEU A 82 4.11 -9.02 15.80
CA LEU A 82 4.44 -9.15 17.21
C LEU A 82 4.54 -10.61 17.63
N GLY A 83 3.64 -11.42 17.13
CA GLY A 83 3.70 -12.85 17.39
C GLY A 83 5.00 -13.43 16.90
N ALA A 84 5.41 -13.06 15.69
CA ALA A 84 6.64 -13.54 15.12
C ALA A 84 7.84 -13.09 15.95
N GLN A 85 7.88 -11.81 16.27
CA GLN A 85 8.97 -11.26 17.05
C GLN A 85 9.04 -11.87 18.44
N TRP A 86 7.87 -12.06 19.02
CA TRP A 86 7.78 -12.63 20.33
C TRP A 86 8.37 -14.04 20.36
N VAL A 87 8.05 -14.80 19.35
CA VAL A 87 8.54 -16.15 19.23
C VAL A 87 10.04 -16.16 18.99
N ILE A 88 10.50 -15.28 18.13
CA ILE A 88 11.92 -15.16 17.85
C ILE A 88 12.68 -14.78 19.11
N ASN A 89 12.18 -13.79 19.83
CA ASN A 89 12.85 -13.27 20.99
C ASN A 89 12.88 -14.26 22.16
N ARG A 90 11.95 -15.16 22.17
CA ARG A 90 11.93 -16.18 23.22
C ARG A 90 12.72 -17.40 22.84
N GLY A 91 13.34 -17.38 21.69
CA GLY A 91 14.11 -18.50 21.24
C GLY A 91 13.26 -19.68 20.86
N ASP A 92 12.07 -19.42 20.42
CA ASP A 92 11.16 -20.45 19.99
C ASP A 92 11.11 -20.46 18.48
N PRO A 93 12.08 -21.09 17.84
CA PRO A 93 12.30 -20.94 16.42
C PRO A 93 11.16 -21.47 15.57
N GLN A 94 10.46 -22.47 16.04
CA GLN A 94 9.40 -23.04 15.25
C GLN A 94 8.26 -22.05 15.05
N LEU A 95 7.97 -21.27 16.06
CA LEU A 95 6.92 -20.28 15.95
C LEU A 95 7.39 -19.06 15.23
N SER A 96 8.62 -18.69 15.42
CA SER A 96 9.12 -17.50 14.74
C SER A 96 9.08 -17.67 13.23
N LYS A 97 9.13 -18.89 12.76
CA LYS A 97 9.04 -19.13 11.32
C LYS A 97 7.62 -19.07 10.80
N ALA A 98 6.67 -19.18 11.65
CA ALA A 98 5.28 -19.14 11.24
C ALA A 98 4.82 -17.71 10.96
N ALA A 99 5.61 -16.77 11.31
CA ALA A 99 5.21 -15.37 11.21
C ALA A 99 5.77 -14.67 9.98
#